data_ceb442c869ec97dfdc277331e58210af
#
_entry.id   ceb442c869ec97dfdc277331e58210af
#
_cell.length_a   1.000
_cell.length_b   1.000
_cell.length_c   1.000
_cell.angle_alpha   90.00
_cell.angle_beta   90.00
_cell.angle_gamma   90.00
#
_symmetry.space_group_name_H-M   'P 1'
#
loop_
_entity.id
_entity.type
_entity.pdbx_description
1 polymer ?
#
loop_
_entity_poly.entity_id
_entity_poly.type
_entity_poly.pdbx_seq_one_letter_code
_entity_poly.pdbx_strand_id
1 'polypeptide(L)'
;MDHIHFLVLDEADEMLDMGFIEDIETIIKEVPPERQTMLFSATMPRPILSISKKYMRTPKVVAIHKEIVTAPTIDQYYYDGLCRILDTTDDCKMIIFCRTKKGVDELVIALATRGYEAEGLHGDLSQTQRDRVMKKFRQDQVDILVATDVAARGIDIDNITHVVNFDVPQDPESYVHRIGRTGRAGNTGVALTFITPREFRQLKLIERSVKTKIIRGQLPTDANVLEKQREQIISKMQSILEQNQYHDYLPIAEALENDYDIHDIAAAAIKFMQEGNKALEEPQTADALPEALANTGARPGMVRLFINIGRSAKVTVRDIIQSIAIEAEIPAKSIGRISIYDKFSFVEVPADSAEKVMAVMHKNTIRGFRVNMEPAKARR
;
A
#
# COMPACT_ATOMS: atom_id res chain seq x y z
N MET A 1 19.22 31.19 14.50
CA MET A 1 18.84 31.42 13.08
C MET A 1 19.49 32.67 12.45
N ASP A 2 20.57 33.18 13.04
CA ASP A 2 21.13 34.52 12.76
C ASP A 2 21.76 34.75 11.36
N HIS A 3 21.94 33.70 10.59
CA HIS A 3 22.55 33.74 9.25
C HIS A 3 21.61 33.39 8.10
N ILE A 4 20.29 33.42 8.34
CA ILE A 4 19.30 33.14 7.29
C ILE A 4 19.09 34.40 6.44
N HIS A 5 19.45 34.32 5.15
CA HIS A 5 19.27 35.39 4.17
C HIS A 5 18.03 35.19 3.29
N PHE A 6 17.50 33.96 3.19
CA PHE A 6 16.32 33.62 2.39
C PHE A 6 15.36 32.81 3.24
N LEU A 7 14.11 33.20 3.22
CA LEU A 7 12.97 32.46 3.79
C LEU A 7 12.00 32.12 2.69
N VAL A 8 11.72 30.86 2.50
CA VAL A 8 10.74 30.38 1.52
C VAL A 8 9.58 29.70 2.26
N LEU A 9 8.38 30.22 2.04
CA LEU A 9 7.12 29.58 2.46
C LEU A 9 6.51 28.97 1.21
N ASP A 10 6.52 27.66 1.12
CA ASP A 10 5.95 26.90 0.01
C ASP A 10 4.67 26.22 0.42
N GLU A 11 3.70 26.08 -0.48
CA GLU A 11 2.36 25.53 -0.20
C GLU A 11 1.70 26.23 1.02
N ALA A 12 1.74 27.60 1.07
CA ALA A 12 1.34 28.34 2.25
C ALA A 12 -0.16 28.22 2.57
N ASP A 13 -1.03 28.07 1.59
CA ASP A 13 -2.45 27.76 1.76
C ASP A 13 -2.67 26.40 2.44
N GLU A 14 -1.89 25.41 2.08
CA GLU A 14 -1.92 24.10 2.69
C GLU A 14 -1.47 24.11 4.16
N MET A 15 -0.46 24.93 4.48
CA MET A 15 -0.05 25.13 5.87
C MET A 15 -1.17 25.82 6.68
N LEU A 16 -1.96 26.71 6.06
CA LEU A 16 -3.13 27.31 6.68
C LEU A 16 -4.18 26.26 7.01
N ASP A 17 -4.51 25.41 6.06
CA ASP A 17 -5.53 24.36 6.24
C ASP A 17 -5.14 23.34 7.32
N MET A 18 -3.83 23.17 7.54
CA MET A 18 -3.28 22.38 8.64
C MET A 18 -3.29 23.10 10.01
N GLY A 19 -3.67 24.38 10.05
CA GLY A 19 -3.71 25.17 11.27
C GLY A 19 -2.34 25.71 11.73
N PHE A 20 -1.29 25.67 10.91
CA PHE A 20 0.08 26.07 11.27
C PHE A 20 0.37 27.58 11.19
N ILE A 21 -0.67 28.42 11.12
CA ILE A 21 -0.49 29.88 11.03
C ILE A 21 0.34 30.44 12.18
N GLU A 22 0.03 30.03 13.42
CA GLU A 22 0.74 30.50 14.61
C GLU A 22 2.19 30.01 14.63
N ASP A 23 2.45 28.79 14.20
CA ASP A 23 3.78 28.21 14.09
C ASP A 23 4.61 28.94 13.04
N ILE A 24 4.02 29.23 11.87
CA ILE A 24 4.65 30.01 10.80
C ILE A 24 5.00 31.42 11.31
N GLU A 25 4.09 32.10 11.98
CA GLU A 25 4.35 33.41 12.57
C GLU A 25 5.48 33.38 13.61
N THR A 26 5.54 32.32 14.41
CA THR A 26 6.59 32.12 15.40
C THR A 26 7.96 31.95 14.74
N ILE A 27 8.04 31.08 13.72
CA ILE A 27 9.27 30.87 12.94
C ILE A 27 9.73 32.17 12.26
N ILE A 28 8.82 32.89 11.63
CA ILE A 28 9.12 34.15 10.91
C ILE A 28 9.73 35.20 11.86
N LYS A 29 9.27 35.28 13.10
CA LYS A 29 9.78 36.22 14.13
C LYS A 29 11.21 35.91 14.56
N GLU A 30 11.61 34.64 14.56
CA GLU A 30 12.94 34.16 14.94
C GLU A 30 13.99 34.32 13.83
N VAL A 31 13.57 34.64 12.62
CA VAL A 31 14.47 34.81 11.45
C VAL A 31 14.83 36.30 11.30
N PRO A 32 16.11 36.64 10.98
CA PRO A 32 16.56 38.03 10.85
C PRO A 32 15.65 38.88 9.98
N PRO A 33 15.37 40.13 10.35
CA PRO A 33 14.50 41.00 9.56
C PRO A 33 15.10 41.36 8.19
N GLU A 34 16.42 41.30 8.06
CA GLU A 34 17.15 41.59 6.80
C GLU A 34 17.27 40.30 5.97
N ARG A 35 16.16 39.84 5.47
CA ARG A 35 16.11 38.65 4.61
C ARG A 35 15.26 38.90 3.37
N GLN A 36 15.45 38.11 2.35
CA GLN A 36 14.47 37.97 1.27
C GLN A 36 13.44 36.91 1.64
N THR A 37 12.18 37.25 1.59
CA THR A 37 11.08 36.30 1.83
C THR A 37 10.36 36.03 0.52
N MET A 38 10.17 34.75 0.20
CA MET A 38 9.37 34.25 -0.92
C MET A 38 8.21 33.44 -0.37
N LEU A 39 7.02 33.64 -0.92
CA LEU A 39 5.82 32.91 -0.55
C LEU A 39 5.22 32.34 -1.82
N PHE A 40 5.08 31.01 -1.85
CA PHE A 40 4.42 30.26 -2.91
C PHE A 40 3.14 29.64 -2.35
N SER A 41 2.05 29.81 -3.10
CA SER A 41 0.73 29.32 -2.70
C SER A 41 -0.12 29.15 -3.95
N ALA A 42 -0.90 28.10 -4.03
CA ALA A 42 -1.85 27.90 -5.12
C ALA A 42 -3.03 28.85 -5.00
N THR A 43 -3.47 29.11 -3.77
CA THR A 43 -4.54 30.08 -3.44
C THR A 43 -4.01 31.16 -2.50
N MET A 44 -4.70 32.32 -2.49
CA MET A 44 -4.33 33.46 -1.63
C MET A 44 -5.49 33.85 -0.70
N PRO A 45 -5.87 33.00 0.26
CA PRO A 45 -6.90 33.34 1.23
C PRO A 45 -6.47 34.48 2.15
N ARG A 46 -7.45 35.14 2.80
CA ARG A 46 -7.20 36.30 3.65
C ARG A 46 -6.07 36.12 4.69
N PRO A 47 -5.96 35.00 5.40
CA PRO A 47 -4.88 34.80 6.36
C PRO A 47 -3.49 34.82 5.70
N ILE A 48 -3.31 34.19 4.55
CA ILE A 48 -2.03 34.19 3.81
C ILE A 48 -1.70 35.60 3.30
N LEU A 49 -2.68 36.33 2.78
CA LEU A 49 -2.51 37.74 2.43
C LEU A 49 -2.11 38.60 3.64
N SER A 50 -2.61 38.31 4.83
CA SER A 50 -2.22 38.98 6.07
C SER A 50 -0.76 38.72 6.43
N ILE A 51 -0.31 37.46 6.35
CA ILE A 51 1.09 37.08 6.57
C ILE A 51 2.00 37.81 5.57
N SER A 52 1.64 37.79 4.29
CA SER A 52 2.42 38.47 3.25
C SER A 52 2.54 39.98 3.53
N LYS A 53 1.46 40.67 3.90
CA LYS A 53 1.48 42.10 4.23
C LYS A 53 2.25 42.42 5.52
N LYS A 54 2.21 41.53 6.50
CA LYS A 54 2.81 41.76 7.82
C LYS A 54 4.32 41.50 7.85
N TYR A 55 4.77 40.50 7.09
CA TYR A 55 6.13 39.97 7.21
C TYR A 55 6.99 40.10 5.95
N MET A 56 6.41 40.49 4.79
CA MET A 56 7.16 40.74 3.56
C MET A 56 7.34 42.23 3.30
N ARG A 57 8.52 42.63 2.85
CA ARG A 57 8.85 44.02 2.50
C ARG A 57 8.49 44.26 1.04
N THR A 58 7.53 45.15 0.76
CA THR A 58 7.11 45.52 -0.61
C THR A 58 7.04 44.31 -1.57
N PRO A 59 6.22 43.30 -1.27
CA PRO A 59 6.20 42.06 -2.06
C PRO A 59 5.73 42.35 -3.49
N LYS A 60 6.44 41.80 -4.48
CA LYS A 60 5.97 41.73 -5.86
C LYS A 60 5.09 40.51 -5.97
N VAL A 61 3.85 40.71 -6.43
CA VAL A 61 2.93 39.60 -6.70
C VAL A 61 3.10 39.15 -8.13
N VAL A 62 3.45 37.86 -8.29
CA VAL A 62 3.49 37.20 -9.60
C VAL A 62 2.38 36.17 -9.58
N ALA A 63 1.29 36.46 -10.26
CA ALA A 63 0.16 35.54 -10.36
C ALA A 63 0.19 34.84 -11.73
N ILE A 64 0.23 33.51 -11.71
CA ILE A 64 0.02 32.69 -12.89
C ILE A 64 -1.43 32.25 -12.81
N HIS A 65 -2.30 32.81 -13.66
CA HIS A 65 -3.67 32.35 -13.78
C HIS A 65 -3.66 30.99 -14.50
N LYS A 66 -3.42 29.94 -13.73
CA LYS A 66 -3.54 28.58 -14.21
C LYS A 66 -4.95 28.09 -13.85
N GLU A 67 -5.69 27.68 -14.86
CA GLU A 67 -6.90 26.89 -14.60
C GLU A 67 -6.46 25.63 -13.85
N ILE A 68 -7.27 25.16 -12.91
CA ILE A 68 -7.05 23.87 -12.25
C ILE A 68 -7.22 22.80 -13.32
N VAL A 69 -6.10 22.30 -13.84
CA VAL A 69 -6.09 21.30 -14.91
C VAL A 69 -5.26 20.13 -14.46
N THR A 70 -5.78 18.93 -14.63
CA THR A 70 -5.04 17.70 -14.40
C THR A 70 -4.01 17.49 -15.50
N ALA A 71 -2.89 16.83 -15.18
CA ALA A 71 -1.90 16.50 -16.21
C ALA A 71 -2.54 15.59 -17.26
N PRO A 72 -2.35 15.87 -18.57
CA PRO A 72 -2.95 15.08 -19.66
C PRO A 72 -2.43 13.65 -19.71
N THR A 73 -1.34 13.37 -19.01
CA THR A 73 -0.71 12.04 -18.91
C THR A 73 -1.36 11.13 -17.88
N ILE A 74 -2.40 11.60 -17.17
CA ILE A 74 -3.05 10.84 -16.09
C ILE A 74 -4.42 10.38 -16.57
N ASP A 75 -4.61 9.06 -16.69
CA ASP A 75 -5.91 8.44 -16.91
C ASP A 75 -6.71 8.39 -15.59
N GLN A 76 -7.95 8.87 -15.62
CA GLN A 76 -8.77 9.08 -14.43
C GLN A 76 -10.04 8.25 -14.49
N TYR A 77 -10.22 7.36 -13.50
CA TYR A 77 -11.37 6.47 -13.38
C TYR A 77 -12.02 6.56 -12.01
N TYR A 78 -13.29 6.20 -11.90
CA TYR A 78 -13.95 5.99 -10.61
C TYR A 78 -14.61 4.61 -10.53
N TYR A 79 -14.65 4.03 -9.31
CA TYR A 79 -15.08 2.67 -9.04
C TYR A 79 -15.88 2.59 -7.74
N ASP A 80 -16.53 1.44 -7.53
CA ASP A 80 -17.27 1.10 -6.30
C ASP A 80 -16.64 -0.08 -5.50
N GLY A 81 -15.43 -0.55 -5.87
CA GLY A 81 -14.71 -1.62 -5.16
C GLY A 81 -13.20 -1.65 -5.42
N LEU A 82 -12.38 -1.81 -4.39
CA LEU A 82 -10.91 -1.73 -4.46
C LEU A 82 -10.22 -3.07 -4.80
N CYS A 83 -10.58 -4.13 -4.10
CA CYS A 83 -9.76 -5.36 -4.11
C CYS A 83 -9.68 -6.03 -5.48
N ARG A 84 -10.76 -6.01 -6.25
CA ARG A 84 -10.77 -6.59 -7.60
C ARG A 84 -9.85 -5.87 -8.58
N ILE A 85 -9.59 -4.58 -8.34
CA ILE A 85 -8.65 -3.82 -9.17
C ILE A 85 -7.23 -4.21 -8.81
N LEU A 86 -6.91 -4.30 -7.50
CA LEU A 86 -5.60 -4.74 -7.05
C LEU A 86 -5.24 -6.13 -7.56
N ASP A 87 -6.21 -7.06 -7.61
CA ASP A 87 -6.03 -8.42 -8.12
C ASP A 87 -5.71 -8.47 -9.63
N THR A 88 -6.01 -7.41 -10.37
CA THR A 88 -5.78 -7.32 -11.84
C THR A 88 -4.68 -6.36 -12.24
N THR A 89 -4.10 -5.64 -11.28
CA THR A 89 -3.03 -4.66 -11.55
C THR A 89 -1.69 -5.28 -11.18
N ASP A 90 -0.85 -5.50 -12.19
CA ASP A 90 0.50 -6.04 -12.03
C ASP A 90 1.51 -4.93 -11.75
N ASP A 91 2.59 -5.27 -11.05
CA ASP A 91 3.80 -4.45 -10.84
C ASP A 91 3.53 -2.95 -10.63
N CYS A 92 2.56 -2.63 -9.75
CA CYS A 92 2.16 -1.26 -9.52
C CYS A 92 2.76 -0.69 -8.24
N LYS A 93 3.44 0.43 -8.38
CA LYS A 93 3.82 1.28 -7.24
C LYS A 93 2.70 2.27 -6.98
N MET A 94 2.00 2.10 -5.86
CA MET A 94 0.71 2.73 -5.61
C MET A 94 0.70 3.58 -4.34
N ILE A 95 0.04 4.76 -4.42
CA ILE A 95 -0.35 5.52 -3.22
C ILE A 95 -1.87 5.50 -3.09
N ILE A 96 -2.37 5.11 -1.91
CA ILE A 96 -3.79 5.12 -1.58
C ILE A 96 -4.05 6.20 -0.54
N PHE A 97 -4.91 7.16 -0.88
CA PHE A 97 -5.30 8.24 0.00
C PHE A 97 -6.54 7.90 0.81
N CYS A 98 -6.43 7.99 2.14
CA CYS A 98 -7.53 7.88 3.09
C CYS A 98 -7.76 9.21 3.81
N ARG A 99 -9.02 9.50 4.13
CA ARG A 99 -9.41 10.75 4.82
C ARG A 99 -8.89 10.80 6.26
N THR A 100 -8.81 9.68 6.94
CA THR A 100 -8.47 9.62 8.36
C THR A 100 -7.31 8.67 8.64
N LYS A 101 -6.53 8.95 9.70
CA LYS A 101 -5.48 8.08 10.19
C LYS A 101 -5.98 6.68 10.56
N LYS A 102 -7.18 6.60 11.15
CA LYS A 102 -7.83 5.33 11.47
C LYS A 102 -8.17 4.53 10.20
N GLY A 103 -8.67 5.20 9.17
CA GLY A 103 -8.92 4.59 7.85
C GLY A 103 -7.65 4.04 7.20
N VAL A 104 -6.51 4.75 7.35
CA VAL A 104 -5.20 4.25 6.91
C VAL A 104 -4.87 2.92 7.59
N ASP A 105 -4.99 2.88 8.93
CA ASP A 105 -4.68 1.67 9.70
C ASP A 105 -5.57 0.48 9.34
N GLU A 106 -6.88 0.73 9.25
CA GLU A 106 -7.87 -0.29 8.90
C GLU A 106 -7.63 -0.84 7.50
N LEU A 107 -7.34 0.04 6.53
CA LEU A 107 -7.08 -0.38 5.16
C LEU A 107 -5.75 -1.16 5.03
N VAL A 108 -4.69 -0.72 5.71
CA VAL A 108 -3.41 -1.46 5.73
C VAL A 108 -3.60 -2.86 6.30
N ILE A 109 -4.36 -3.00 7.38
CA ILE A 109 -4.68 -4.31 7.96
C ILE A 109 -5.47 -5.16 6.97
N ALA A 110 -6.50 -4.59 6.34
CA ALA A 110 -7.34 -5.30 5.36
C ALA A 110 -6.53 -5.76 4.13
N LEU A 111 -5.60 -4.93 3.63
CA LEU A 111 -4.71 -5.28 2.53
C LEU A 111 -3.73 -6.38 2.94
N ALA A 112 -3.10 -6.24 4.11
CA ALA A 112 -2.15 -7.22 4.64
C ALA A 112 -2.81 -8.60 4.88
N THR A 113 -4.04 -8.63 5.38
CA THR A 113 -4.82 -9.88 5.54
C THR A 113 -5.07 -10.58 4.20
N ARG A 114 -5.08 -9.84 3.10
CA ARG A 114 -5.21 -10.37 1.73
C ARG A 114 -3.88 -10.65 1.04
N GLY A 115 -2.77 -10.50 1.75
CA GLY A 115 -1.43 -10.81 1.25
C GLY A 115 -0.75 -9.66 0.50
N TYR A 116 -1.32 -8.45 0.47
CA TYR A 116 -0.66 -7.29 -0.12
C TYR A 116 0.37 -6.70 0.84
N GLU A 117 1.53 -6.30 0.31
CA GLU A 117 2.55 -5.60 1.08
C GLU A 117 2.23 -4.09 1.09
N ALA A 118 1.56 -3.66 2.17
CA ALA A 118 1.14 -2.29 2.36
C ALA A 118 1.71 -1.70 3.66
N GLU A 119 2.11 -0.44 3.63
CA GLU A 119 2.53 0.32 4.82
C GLU A 119 1.70 1.60 4.94
N GLY A 120 1.42 1.99 6.19
CA GLY A 120 0.63 3.19 6.49
C GLY A 120 1.51 4.41 6.77
N LEU A 121 1.05 5.59 6.31
CA LEU A 121 1.71 6.87 6.57
C LEU A 121 0.69 7.91 7.04
N HIS A 122 0.75 8.31 8.31
CA HIS A 122 -0.15 9.29 8.92
C HIS A 122 0.52 10.06 10.06
N GLY A 123 -0.13 11.10 10.58
CA GLY A 123 0.44 12.04 11.54
C GLY A 123 0.81 11.46 12.92
N ASP A 124 0.30 10.30 13.30
CA ASP A 124 0.65 9.66 14.57
C ASP A 124 1.98 8.89 14.53
N LEU A 125 2.60 8.76 13.35
CA LEU A 125 3.91 8.14 13.21
C LEU A 125 5.00 9.11 13.66
N SER A 126 5.96 8.62 14.45
CA SER A 126 7.19 9.36 14.73
C SER A 126 8.01 9.56 13.45
N GLN A 127 8.88 10.57 13.44
CA GLN A 127 9.73 10.84 12.27
C GLN A 127 10.56 9.60 11.86
N THR A 128 11.11 8.88 12.83
CA THR A 128 11.88 7.65 12.57
C THR A 128 11.03 6.55 11.89
N GLN A 129 9.74 6.43 12.26
CA GLN A 129 8.83 5.49 11.63
C GLN A 129 8.50 5.92 10.20
N ARG A 130 8.21 7.22 9.99
CA ARG A 130 7.97 7.79 8.65
C ARG A 130 9.15 7.53 7.72
N ASP A 131 10.37 7.82 8.17
CA ASP A 131 11.59 7.63 7.37
C ASP A 131 11.78 6.14 7.00
N ARG A 132 11.46 5.22 7.91
CA ARG A 132 11.50 3.78 7.65
C ARG A 132 10.49 3.34 6.59
N VAL A 133 9.23 3.78 6.71
CA VAL A 133 8.17 3.49 5.73
C VAL A 133 8.57 4.03 4.37
N MET A 134 9.01 5.28 4.31
CA MET A 134 9.45 5.93 3.08
C MET A 134 10.66 5.23 2.45
N LYS A 135 11.61 4.79 3.27
CA LYS A 135 12.76 4.03 2.78
C LYS A 135 12.35 2.71 2.14
N LYS A 136 11.47 1.94 2.78
CA LYS A 136 10.95 0.68 2.24
C LYS A 136 10.24 0.90 0.91
N PHE A 137 9.37 1.91 0.82
CA PHE A 137 8.62 2.23 -0.38
C PHE A 137 9.52 2.70 -1.53
N ARG A 138 10.57 3.49 -1.25
CA ARG A 138 11.57 3.89 -2.27
C ARG A 138 12.42 2.71 -2.76
N GLN A 139 12.68 1.74 -1.92
CA GLN A 139 13.50 0.54 -2.23
C GLN A 139 12.67 -0.61 -2.81
N ASP A 140 11.44 -0.36 -3.22
CA ASP A 140 10.52 -1.35 -3.80
C ASP A 140 10.34 -2.60 -2.90
N GLN A 141 10.46 -2.43 -1.57
CA GLN A 141 10.18 -3.46 -0.58
C GLN A 141 8.70 -3.50 -0.19
N VAL A 142 7.95 -2.49 -0.57
CA VAL A 142 6.52 -2.33 -0.35
C VAL A 142 5.92 -1.66 -1.59
N ASP A 143 4.90 -2.26 -2.15
CA ASP A 143 4.27 -1.81 -3.39
C ASP A 143 3.17 -0.77 -3.13
N ILE A 144 2.55 -0.81 -1.94
CA ILE A 144 1.39 0.01 -1.60
C ILE A 144 1.69 0.89 -0.38
N LEU A 145 1.58 2.20 -0.57
CA LEU A 145 1.62 3.18 0.51
C LEU A 145 0.21 3.72 0.76
N VAL A 146 -0.33 3.51 1.96
CA VAL A 146 -1.63 4.07 2.36
C VAL A 146 -1.40 5.31 3.21
N ALA A 147 -1.91 6.47 2.82
CA ALA A 147 -1.57 7.73 3.48
C ALA A 147 -2.77 8.67 3.67
N THR A 148 -2.65 9.56 4.66
CA THR A 148 -3.49 10.76 4.73
C THR A 148 -2.89 11.88 3.88
N ASP A 149 -3.70 12.85 3.45
CA ASP A 149 -3.23 14.01 2.67
C ASP A 149 -2.05 14.70 3.35
N VAL A 150 -2.18 15.01 4.63
CA VAL A 150 -1.16 15.69 5.43
C VAL A 150 0.17 14.92 5.44
N ALA A 151 0.11 13.61 5.58
CA ALA A 151 1.31 12.80 5.68
C ALA A 151 1.95 12.55 4.31
N ALA A 152 1.18 12.58 3.23
CA ALA A 152 1.65 12.39 1.86
C ALA A 152 2.19 13.68 1.21
N ARG A 153 2.03 14.83 1.87
CA ARG A 153 2.62 16.10 1.41
C ARG A 153 4.15 16.05 1.48
N GLY A 154 4.80 16.68 0.52
CA GLY A 154 6.26 16.68 0.42
C GLY A 154 6.88 15.31 0.13
N ILE A 155 6.06 14.31 -0.17
CA ILE A 155 6.57 13.03 -0.64
C ILE A 155 7.08 13.23 -2.07
N ASP A 156 8.39 13.19 -2.20
CA ASP A 156 9.06 13.13 -3.49
C ASP A 156 9.44 11.67 -3.76
N ILE A 157 8.66 11.03 -4.59
CA ILE A 157 8.87 9.65 -5.04
C ILE A 157 8.61 9.62 -6.55
N ASP A 158 9.63 9.19 -7.24
CA ASP A 158 9.54 8.85 -8.64
C ASP A 158 8.86 7.49 -8.84
N ASN A 159 8.34 7.26 -10.03
CA ASN A 159 7.81 5.98 -10.48
C ASN A 159 6.50 5.51 -9.79
N ILE A 160 5.71 6.42 -9.21
CA ILE A 160 4.36 6.07 -8.80
C ILE A 160 3.51 5.88 -10.06
N THR A 161 3.01 4.67 -10.23
CA THR A 161 2.18 4.31 -11.40
C THR A 161 0.71 4.61 -11.15
N HIS A 162 0.25 4.37 -9.92
CA HIS A 162 -1.16 4.50 -9.56
C HIS A 162 -1.37 5.38 -8.33
N VAL A 163 -2.34 6.27 -8.42
CA VAL A 163 -2.88 7.01 -7.28
C VAL A 163 -4.32 6.57 -7.05
N VAL A 164 -4.63 6.20 -5.83
CA VAL A 164 -5.98 5.78 -5.44
C VAL A 164 -6.55 6.74 -4.42
N ASN A 165 -7.67 7.37 -4.72
CA ASN A 165 -8.51 8.05 -3.75
C ASN A 165 -9.48 7.03 -3.16
N PHE A 166 -9.13 6.42 -2.03
CA PHE A 166 -10.03 5.51 -1.30
C PHE A 166 -11.23 6.28 -0.74
N ASP A 167 -10.97 7.49 -0.27
CA ASP A 167 -11.99 8.49 0.07
C ASP A 167 -11.95 9.64 -0.93
N VAL A 168 -13.12 10.05 -1.42
CA VAL A 168 -13.23 11.22 -2.30
C VAL A 168 -12.69 12.47 -1.60
N PRO A 169 -11.78 13.25 -2.20
CA PRO A 169 -11.32 14.52 -1.63
C PRO A 169 -12.46 15.50 -1.43
N GLN A 170 -12.33 16.38 -0.44
CA GLN A 170 -13.37 17.35 -0.13
C GLN A 170 -13.45 18.51 -1.14
N ASP A 171 -12.33 18.81 -1.79
CA ASP A 171 -12.20 19.91 -2.74
C ASP A 171 -11.40 19.49 -3.99
N PRO A 172 -11.58 20.21 -5.12
CA PRO A 172 -10.90 19.89 -6.38
C PRO A 172 -9.38 20.06 -6.33
N GLU A 173 -8.86 20.94 -5.48
CA GLU A 173 -7.45 21.23 -5.35
C GLU A 173 -6.73 20.06 -4.71
N SER A 174 -7.25 19.54 -3.59
CA SER A 174 -6.79 18.29 -2.97
C SER A 174 -6.81 17.13 -3.96
N TYR A 175 -7.83 17.04 -4.83
CA TYR A 175 -7.88 16.01 -5.87
C TYR A 175 -6.68 16.09 -6.81
N VAL A 176 -6.38 17.30 -7.31
CA VAL A 176 -5.25 17.51 -8.24
C VAL A 176 -3.92 17.24 -7.55
N HIS A 177 -3.75 17.67 -6.30
CA HIS A 177 -2.54 17.41 -5.51
C HIS A 177 -2.31 15.92 -5.26
N ARG A 178 -3.38 15.14 -5.03
CA ARG A 178 -3.26 13.69 -4.88
C ARG A 178 -2.87 13.02 -6.18
N ILE A 179 -3.62 13.25 -7.27
CA ILE A 179 -3.34 12.59 -8.55
C ILE A 179 -2.02 13.04 -9.16
N GLY A 180 -1.58 14.27 -8.88
CA GLY A 180 -0.26 14.78 -9.25
C GLY A 180 0.93 14.07 -8.59
N ARG A 181 0.71 13.00 -7.81
CA ARG A 181 1.77 12.10 -7.35
C ARG A 181 2.17 11.09 -8.43
N THR A 182 1.33 10.86 -9.44
CA THR A 182 1.67 10.07 -10.63
C THR A 182 1.74 10.94 -11.90
N GLY A 183 2.14 10.37 -13.02
CA GLY A 183 2.21 11.08 -14.30
C GLY A 183 3.29 12.18 -14.34
N ARG A 184 4.34 12.09 -13.52
CA ARG A 184 5.43 13.06 -13.43
C ARG A 184 6.53 12.79 -14.46
N ALA A 185 7.29 13.85 -14.76
CA ALA A 185 8.47 13.78 -15.65
C ALA A 185 8.20 13.14 -17.03
N GLY A 186 6.98 13.31 -17.57
CA GLY A 186 6.59 12.75 -18.87
C GLY A 186 6.12 11.29 -18.84
N ASN A 187 6.09 10.65 -17.69
CA ASN A 187 5.52 9.33 -17.52
C ASN A 187 3.98 9.38 -17.57
N THR A 188 3.36 8.26 -17.92
CA THR A 188 1.91 8.05 -17.81
C THR A 188 1.56 7.63 -16.40
N GLY A 189 0.33 7.92 -15.95
CA GLY A 189 -0.16 7.54 -14.64
C GLY A 189 -1.65 7.22 -14.64
N VAL A 190 -2.09 6.47 -13.65
CA VAL A 190 -3.49 6.10 -13.46
C VAL A 190 -3.99 6.64 -12.14
N ALA A 191 -5.13 7.34 -12.16
CA ALA A 191 -5.81 7.82 -10.97
C ALA A 191 -7.18 7.12 -10.82
N LEU A 192 -7.35 6.41 -9.72
CA LEU A 192 -8.55 5.66 -9.39
C LEU A 192 -9.26 6.34 -8.22
N THR A 193 -10.55 6.57 -8.34
CA THR A 193 -11.33 7.19 -7.27
C THR A 193 -12.50 6.27 -6.90
N PHE A 194 -12.54 5.83 -5.64
CA PHE A 194 -13.65 5.04 -5.13
C PHE A 194 -14.75 5.97 -4.64
N ILE A 195 -15.99 5.70 -5.05
CA ILE A 195 -17.13 6.52 -4.69
C ILE A 195 -18.28 5.65 -4.19
N THR A 196 -18.99 6.16 -3.20
CA THR A 196 -20.32 5.70 -2.87
C THR A 196 -21.37 6.48 -3.67
N PRO A 197 -22.60 5.98 -3.81
CA PRO A 197 -23.67 6.74 -4.48
C PRO A 197 -23.92 8.15 -3.90
N ARG A 198 -23.61 8.33 -2.61
CA ARG A 198 -23.75 9.63 -1.92
C ARG A 198 -22.69 10.65 -2.34
N GLU A 199 -21.50 10.18 -2.70
CA GLU A 199 -20.34 11.00 -3.08
C GLU A 199 -20.33 11.41 -4.56
N PHE A 200 -21.27 10.89 -5.36
CA PHE A 200 -21.33 11.18 -6.79
C PHE A 200 -21.47 12.70 -7.08
N ARG A 201 -22.17 13.44 -6.21
CA ARG A 201 -22.26 14.91 -6.36
C ARG A 201 -20.89 15.56 -6.19
N GLN A 202 -20.11 15.12 -5.23
CA GLN A 202 -18.74 15.62 -4.98
C GLN A 202 -17.84 15.35 -6.18
N LEU A 203 -17.88 14.13 -6.71
CA LEU A 203 -17.13 13.78 -7.93
C LEU A 203 -17.48 14.72 -9.10
N LYS A 204 -18.77 15.05 -9.29
CA LYS A 204 -19.21 15.97 -10.34
C LYS A 204 -18.76 17.41 -10.13
N LEU A 205 -18.59 17.84 -8.90
CA LEU A 205 -17.98 19.16 -8.60
C LEU A 205 -16.50 19.16 -8.98
N ILE A 206 -15.77 18.12 -8.61
CA ILE A 206 -14.36 17.94 -9.00
C ILE A 206 -14.22 17.95 -10.52
N GLU A 207 -14.97 17.11 -11.26
CA GLU A 207 -14.94 17.07 -12.72
C GLU A 207 -15.10 18.44 -13.37
N ARG A 208 -16.07 19.22 -12.88
CA ARG A 208 -16.34 20.58 -13.41
C ARG A 208 -15.17 21.53 -13.17
N SER A 209 -14.55 21.45 -12.00
CA SER A 209 -13.44 22.34 -11.62
C SER A 209 -12.15 21.97 -12.37
N VAL A 210 -11.84 20.68 -12.50
CA VAL A 210 -10.64 20.23 -13.21
C VAL A 210 -10.82 20.17 -14.73
N LYS A 211 -12.03 20.44 -15.23
CA LYS A 211 -12.40 20.41 -16.67
C LYS A 211 -12.02 19.11 -17.38
N THR A 212 -11.92 18.04 -16.64
CA THR A 212 -11.56 16.69 -17.15
C THR A 212 -12.65 15.71 -16.75
N LYS A 213 -13.11 14.90 -17.68
CA LYS A 213 -14.11 13.86 -17.42
C LYS A 213 -13.45 12.67 -16.75
N ILE A 214 -13.97 12.31 -15.56
CA ILE A 214 -13.55 11.09 -14.87
C ILE A 214 -14.44 9.94 -15.34
N ILE A 215 -13.82 8.91 -15.93
CA ILE A 215 -14.53 7.82 -16.58
C ILE A 215 -14.97 6.80 -15.54
N ARG A 216 -16.20 6.31 -15.65
CA ARG A 216 -16.63 5.18 -14.83
C ARG A 216 -15.89 3.92 -15.25
N GLY A 217 -15.03 3.39 -14.37
CA GLY A 217 -14.40 2.12 -14.60
C GLY A 217 -15.36 0.95 -14.39
N GLN A 218 -15.14 -0.12 -15.13
CA GLN A 218 -15.82 -1.39 -14.91
C GLN A 218 -14.96 -2.22 -13.97
N LEU A 219 -15.56 -2.75 -12.89
CA LEU A 219 -14.85 -3.66 -12.01
C LEU A 219 -14.52 -4.94 -12.79
N PRO A 220 -13.29 -5.44 -12.67
CA PRO A 220 -12.94 -6.73 -13.25
C PRO A 220 -13.87 -7.83 -12.73
N THR A 221 -14.35 -8.67 -13.65
CA THR A 221 -15.10 -9.87 -13.29
C THR A 221 -14.15 -10.99 -12.90
N ASP A 222 -14.68 -12.03 -12.23
CA ASP A 222 -13.86 -13.21 -11.89
C ASP A 222 -13.27 -13.85 -13.16
N ALA A 223 -13.98 -13.77 -14.30
CA ALA A 223 -13.48 -14.21 -15.59
C ALA A 223 -12.26 -13.38 -16.06
N ASN A 224 -12.30 -12.05 -15.91
CA ASN A 224 -11.17 -11.20 -16.25
C ASN A 224 -9.93 -11.49 -15.39
N VAL A 225 -10.14 -11.77 -14.07
CA VAL A 225 -9.04 -12.15 -13.16
C VAL A 225 -8.40 -13.46 -13.64
N LEU A 226 -9.21 -14.48 -14.00
CA LEU A 226 -8.71 -15.76 -14.50
C LEU A 226 -7.99 -15.60 -15.84
N GLU A 227 -8.52 -14.79 -16.75
CA GLU A 227 -7.90 -14.51 -18.04
C GLU A 227 -6.54 -13.83 -17.86
N LYS A 228 -6.45 -12.83 -16.99
CA LYS A 228 -5.21 -12.15 -16.64
C LYS A 228 -4.17 -13.12 -16.05
N GLN A 229 -4.58 -14.00 -15.15
CA GLN A 229 -3.70 -15.05 -14.60
C GLN A 229 -3.16 -15.98 -15.69
N ARG A 230 -4.00 -16.34 -16.68
CA ARG A 230 -3.56 -17.13 -17.84
C ARG A 230 -2.51 -16.39 -18.67
N GLU A 231 -2.75 -15.11 -18.99
CA GLU A 231 -1.80 -14.28 -19.73
C GLU A 231 -0.45 -14.18 -19.01
N GLN A 232 -0.46 -13.98 -17.69
CA GLN A 232 0.76 -13.94 -16.88
C GLN A 232 1.54 -15.26 -16.91
N ILE A 233 0.85 -16.39 -16.84
CA ILE A 233 1.49 -17.72 -16.94
C ILE A 233 2.11 -17.87 -18.32
N ILE A 234 1.38 -17.54 -19.39
CA ILE A 234 1.87 -17.60 -20.77
C ILE A 234 3.13 -16.74 -20.91
N SER A 235 3.09 -15.50 -20.46
CA SER A 235 4.23 -14.57 -20.55
C SER A 235 5.46 -15.08 -19.79
N LYS A 236 5.26 -15.60 -18.56
CA LYS A 236 6.36 -16.20 -17.77
C LYS A 236 6.96 -17.42 -18.48
N MET A 237 6.13 -18.31 -19.00
CA MET A 237 6.60 -19.48 -19.74
C MET A 237 7.36 -19.09 -21.01
N GLN A 238 6.84 -18.09 -21.76
CA GLN A 238 7.54 -17.57 -22.95
C GLN A 238 8.92 -17.02 -22.58
N SER A 239 9.03 -16.24 -21.51
CA SER A 239 10.32 -15.71 -21.04
C SER A 239 11.31 -16.84 -20.68
N ILE A 240 10.85 -17.89 -20.00
CA ILE A 240 11.71 -19.04 -19.66
C ILE A 240 12.18 -19.77 -20.94
N LEU A 241 11.28 -19.95 -21.91
CA LEU A 241 11.60 -20.59 -23.18
C LEU A 241 12.60 -19.76 -24.00
N GLU A 242 12.40 -18.46 -24.11
CA GLU A 242 13.31 -17.54 -24.82
C GLU A 242 14.70 -17.48 -24.18
N GLN A 243 14.79 -17.57 -22.83
CA GLN A 243 16.03 -17.55 -22.09
C GLN A 243 16.71 -18.92 -22.03
N ASN A 244 16.09 -19.97 -22.58
CA ASN A 244 16.59 -21.35 -22.54
C ASN A 244 16.91 -21.88 -21.14
N GLN A 245 16.17 -21.46 -20.10
CA GLN A 245 16.40 -21.81 -18.71
C GLN A 245 15.70 -23.10 -18.26
N TYR A 246 15.32 -23.96 -19.18
CA TYR A 246 14.54 -25.18 -18.92
C TYR A 246 15.32 -26.48 -19.17
N HIS A 247 16.54 -26.41 -19.69
CA HIS A 247 17.30 -27.61 -20.10
C HIS A 247 17.53 -28.62 -18.98
N ASP A 248 17.73 -28.18 -17.75
CA ASP A 248 17.92 -29.03 -16.59
C ASP A 248 16.68 -29.87 -16.25
N TYR A 249 15.52 -29.48 -16.75
CA TYR A 249 14.23 -30.14 -16.52
C TYR A 249 13.79 -31.06 -17.66
N LEU A 250 14.47 -31.06 -18.81
CA LEU A 250 14.14 -31.93 -19.95
C LEU A 250 14.10 -33.43 -19.57
N PRO A 251 15.05 -34.00 -18.77
CA PRO A 251 14.99 -35.39 -18.41
C PRO A 251 13.70 -35.82 -17.70
N ILE A 252 13.05 -34.88 -16.97
CA ILE A 252 11.77 -35.13 -16.30
C ILE A 252 10.63 -35.20 -17.33
N ALA A 253 10.64 -34.33 -18.33
CA ALA A 253 9.66 -34.34 -19.40
C ALA A 253 9.80 -35.61 -20.26
N GLU A 254 11.03 -35.98 -20.63
CA GLU A 254 11.32 -37.18 -21.40
C GLU A 254 10.90 -38.47 -20.66
N ALA A 255 11.06 -38.51 -19.33
CA ALA A 255 10.61 -39.67 -18.56
C ALA A 255 9.09 -39.83 -18.55
N LEU A 256 8.33 -38.71 -18.61
CA LEU A 256 6.87 -38.71 -18.63
C LEU A 256 6.29 -38.93 -20.02
N GLU A 257 7.01 -38.53 -21.09
CA GLU A 257 6.58 -38.68 -22.49
C GLU A 257 6.34 -40.14 -22.91
N ASN A 258 6.96 -41.10 -22.23
CA ASN A 258 6.72 -42.51 -22.48
C ASN A 258 5.30 -43.00 -22.13
N ASP A 259 4.65 -42.36 -21.18
CA ASP A 259 3.33 -42.76 -20.64
C ASP A 259 2.19 -41.75 -20.88
N TYR A 260 2.51 -40.49 -21.18
CA TYR A 260 1.54 -39.40 -21.26
C TYR A 260 1.77 -38.50 -22.49
N ASP A 261 0.70 -37.90 -22.98
CA ASP A 261 0.76 -36.88 -24.06
C ASP A 261 1.48 -35.61 -23.58
N ILE A 262 2.25 -34.98 -24.48
CA ILE A 262 3.03 -33.78 -24.15
C ILE A 262 2.15 -32.62 -23.68
N HIS A 263 0.89 -32.51 -24.19
CA HIS A 263 -0.04 -31.46 -23.75
C HIS A 263 -0.55 -31.74 -22.33
N ASP A 264 -0.75 -33.01 -21.98
CA ASP A 264 -1.15 -33.40 -20.62
C ASP A 264 -0.02 -33.16 -19.64
N ILE A 265 1.21 -33.44 -20.02
CA ILE A 265 2.42 -33.15 -19.22
C ILE A 265 2.54 -31.64 -19.02
N ALA A 266 2.38 -30.84 -20.07
CA ALA A 266 2.43 -29.38 -19.97
C ALA A 266 1.31 -28.83 -19.09
N ALA A 267 0.08 -29.31 -19.25
CA ALA A 267 -1.06 -28.92 -18.42
C ALA A 267 -0.85 -29.29 -16.94
N ALA A 268 -0.33 -30.51 -16.68
CA ALA A 268 0.00 -30.97 -15.33
C ALA A 268 1.14 -30.13 -14.69
N ALA A 269 2.17 -29.78 -15.48
CA ALA A 269 3.26 -28.91 -15.01
C ALA A 269 2.75 -27.50 -14.66
N ILE A 270 1.87 -26.91 -15.48
CA ILE A 270 1.22 -25.61 -15.20
C ILE A 270 0.37 -25.72 -13.94
N LYS A 271 -0.41 -26.78 -13.79
CA LYS A 271 -1.20 -27.05 -12.59
C LYS A 271 -0.29 -27.19 -11.37
N PHE A 272 0.76 -27.99 -11.46
CA PHE A 272 1.75 -28.17 -10.40
C PHE A 272 2.45 -26.86 -10.03
N MET A 273 2.78 -26.02 -11.00
CA MET A 273 3.35 -24.69 -10.77
C MET A 273 2.36 -23.75 -10.07
N GLN A 274 1.08 -23.82 -10.42
CA GLN A 274 0.02 -23.06 -9.75
C GLN A 274 -0.30 -23.60 -8.35
N GLU A 275 -0.28 -24.91 -8.19
CA GLU A 275 -0.50 -25.61 -6.93
C GLU A 275 0.81 -25.81 -6.14
N GLY A 276 1.96 -25.85 -6.76
CA GLY A 276 3.29 -26.06 -6.19
C GLY A 276 3.83 -24.84 -5.45
N ASN A 277 3.17 -23.70 -5.63
CA ASN A 277 3.12 -22.71 -4.56
C ASN A 277 2.21 -23.20 -3.41
N LYS A 278 1.52 -24.33 -3.56
CA LYS A 278 0.58 -24.90 -2.59
C LYS A 278 1.01 -26.20 -1.93
N ALA A 279 1.86 -27.02 -2.55
CA ALA A 279 2.24 -28.30 -1.92
C ALA A 279 3.39 -29.01 -2.66
N LEU A 280 4.48 -29.25 -1.98
CA LEU A 280 5.18 -30.53 -2.03
C LEU A 280 4.75 -31.26 -0.76
N GLU A 281 3.55 -31.79 -0.75
CA GLU A 281 3.11 -32.73 0.27
C GLU A 281 2.87 -34.08 -0.41
N GLU A 282 3.70 -35.04 -0.02
CA GLU A 282 3.39 -36.46 -0.21
C GLU A 282 2.04 -36.79 0.43
N PRO A 283 1.26 -37.76 -0.10
CA PRO A 283 0.00 -38.15 0.49
C PRO A 283 0.26 -38.92 1.78
N GLN A 284 0.40 -38.21 2.89
CA GLN A 284 0.18 -38.81 4.19
C GLN A 284 -1.31 -38.63 4.53
N THR A 285 -1.99 -39.75 4.67
CA THR A 285 -3.31 -39.88 5.27
C THR A 285 -3.33 -39.17 6.63
N ALA A 286 -3.80 -37.93 6.66
CA ALA A 286 -4.14 -37.23 7.87
C ALA A 286 -5.26 -36.24 7.55
N ASP A 287 -6.17 -36.09 8.49
CA ASP A 287 -7.41 -35.34 8.44
C ASP A 287 -7.26 -34.01 7.71
N ALA A 288 -8.17 -33.75 6.77
CA ALA A 288 -8.17 -32.53 5.94
C ALA A 288 -8.22 -31.28 6.84
N LEU A 289 -7.19 -30.44 6.73
CA LEU A 289 -7.17 -29.12 7.36
C LEU A 289 -8.40 -28.31 6.90
N PRO A 290 -9.05 -27.54 7.78
CA PRO A 290 -10.13 -26.64 7.39
C PRO A 290 -9.70 -25.72 6.23
N GLU A 291 -10.57 -25.52 5.26
CA GLU A 291 -10.33 -24.75 4.04
C GLU A 291 -9.72 -23.35 4.32
N ALA A 292 -10.04 -22.79 5.48
CA ALA A 292 -9.50 -21.51 5.95
C ALA A 292 -7.98 -21.54 6.27
N LEU A 293 -7.41 -22.69 6.55
CA LEU A 293 -5.99 -22.88 6.91
C LEU A 293 -5.13 -23.35 5.73
N ALA A 294 -5.75 -23.88 4.69
CA ALA A 294 -5.06 -24.51 3.57
C ALA A 294 -4.30 -23.54 2.65
N ASN A 295 -4.61 -22.25 2.67
CA ASN A 295 -4.07 -21.28 1.69
C ASN A 295 -3.63 -19.96 2.33
N THR A 296 -2.60 -20.01 3.18
CA THR A 296 -2.12 -18.85 3.95
C THR A 296 -0.81 -18.25 3.42
N GLY A 297 -0.24 -18.78 2.31
CA GLY A 297 1.03 -18.30 1.75
C GLY A 297 2.25 -18.58 2.63
N ALA A 298 2.16 -19.58 3.51
CA ALA A 298 3.27 -20.09 4.31
C ALA A 298 4.12 -21.09 3.54
N ARG A 299 5.26 -21.48 4.10
CA ARG A 299 6.09 -22.60 3.57
C ARG A 299 5.31 -23.91 3.67
N PRO A 300 5.66 -24.93 2.85
CA PRO A 300 5.06 -26.25 2.94
C PRO A 300 5.08 -26.80 4.38
N GLY A 301 3.96 -27.37 4.84
CA GLY A 301 3.79 -27.87 6.20
C GLY A 301 3.59 -26.79 7.28
N MET A 302 3.50 -25.52 6.91
CA MET A 302 3.29 -24.40 7.81
C MET A 302 2.01 -23.65 7.46
N VAL A 303 1.41 -22.99 8.44
CA VAL A 303 0.29 -22.07 8.29
C VAL A 303 0.74 -20.68 8.70
N ARG A 304 0.48 -19.66 7.88
CA ARG A 304 0.77 -18.27 8.22
C ARG A 304 -0.43 -17.67 8.92
N LEU A 305 -0.19 -17.17 10.13
CA LEU A 305 -1.21 -16.54 10.95
C LEU A 305 -0.95 -15.05 11.05
N PHE A 306 -2.01 -14.29 10.96
CA PHE A 306 -2.03 -12.85 11.23
C PHE A 306 -2.23 -12.59 12.72
N ILE A 307 -1.53 -11.59 13.27
CA ILE A 307 -1.63 -11.14 14.66
C ILE A 307 -1.84 -9.64 14.66
N ASN A 308 -2.87 -9.14 15.31
CA ASN A 308 -3.24 -7.72 15.36
C ASN A 308 -2.32 -6.84 16.23
N ILE A 309 -1.09 -7.23 16.49
CA ILE A 309 -0.09 -6.46 17.24
C ILE A 309 1.23 -6.39 16.49
N GLY A 310 1.94 -5.28 16.62
CA GLY A 310 3.19 -5.02 15.94
C GLY A 310 4.18 -4.18 16.76
N ARG A 311 5.10 -3.49 16.10
CA ARG A 311 6.16 -2.70 16.74
C ARG A 311 5.65 -1.56 17.60
N SER A 312 4.49 -0.97 17.26
CA SER A 312 3.87 0.09 18.08
C SER A 312 3.53 -0.38 19.50
N ALA A 313 3.24 -1.68 19.68
CA ALA A 313 3.08 -2.32 20.98
C ALA A 313 4.43 -2.75 21.61
N LYS A 314 5.57 -2.35 21.02
CA LYS A 314 6.94 -2.74 21.43
C LYS A 314 7.14 -4.27 21.47
N VAL A 315 6.42 -4.99 20.61
CA VAL A 315 6.51 -6.45 20.49
C VAL A 315 7.74 -6.83 19.68
N THR A 316 8.47 -7.82 20.17
CA THR A 316 9.65 -8.38 19.49
C THR A 316 9.36 -9.81 19.00
N VAL A 317 10.20 -10.31 18.09
CA VAL A 317 10.13 -11.70 17.62
C VAL A 317 10.16 -12.69 18.81
N ARG A 318 10.99 -12.39 19.81
CA ARG A 318 11.11 -13.23 21.01
C ARG A 318 9.81 -13.27 21.81
N ASP A 319 9.10 -12.15 21.95
CA ASP A 319 7.83 -12.09 22.69
C ASP A 319 6.77 -12.96 22.02
N ILE A 320 6.68 -12.91 20.67
CA ILE A 320 5.74 -13.72 19.90
C ILE A 320 6.06 -15.21 20.04
N ILE A 321 7.33 -15.59 19.87
CA ILE A 321 7.77 -16.99 20.00
C ILE A 321 7.47 -17.52 21.39
N GLN A 322 7.84 -16.77 22.44
CA GLN A 322 7.63 -17.22 23.81
C GLN A 322 6.16 -17.39 24.15
N SER A 323 5.32 -16.42 23.77
CA SER A 323 3.88 -16.51 24.05
C SER A 323 3.24 -17.69 23.35
N ILE A 324 3.53 -17.89 22.05
CA ILE A 324 2.98 -19.03 21.29
C ILE A 324 3.50 -20.35 21.84
N ALA A 325 4.81 -20.46 22.10
CA ALA A 325 5.40 -21.70 22.58
C ALA A 325 4.88 -22.12 23.96
N ILE A 326 4.68 -21.17 24.87
CA ILE A 326 4.18 -21.42 26.22
C ILE A 326 2.69 -21.75 26.20
N GLU A 327 1.89 -20.90 25.56
CA GLU A 327 0.44 -21.01 25.63
C GLU A 327 -0.11 -22.16 24.77
N ALA A 328 0.47 -22.42 23.60
CA ALA A 328 0.07 -23.52 22.75
C ALA A 328 0.85 -24.81 22.99
N GLU A 329 1.84 -24.80 23.91
CA GLU A 329 2.70 -25.95 24.24
C GLU A 329 3.38 -26.55 23.02
N ILE A 330 3.89 -25.71 22.11
CA ILE A 330 4.65 -26.17 20.94
C ILE A 330 6.13 -25.79 21.08
N PRO A 331 7.05 -26.58 20.50
CA PRO A 331 8.47 -26.26 20.56
C PRO A 331 8.75 -24.89 19.88
N ALA A 332 9.47 -24.00 20.55
CA ALA A 332 9.84 -22.72 19.95
C ALA A 332 10.59 -22.83 18.62
N LYS A 333 11.27 -23.96 18.39
CA LYS A 333 11.99 -24.25 17.14
C LYS A 333 11.08 -24.62 15.97
N SER A 334 9.84 -25.02 16.25
CA SER A 334 8.85 -25.34 15.21
C SER A 334 8.15 -24.09 14.67
N ILE A 335 8.29 -22.93 15.32
CA ILE A 335 7.74 -21.66 14.84
C ILE A 335 8.64 -21.15 13.71
N GLY A 336 8.06 -20.90 12.56
CA GLY A 336 8.75 -20.50 11.35
C GLY A 336 9.04 -19.01 11.25
N ARG A 337 8.89 -18.44 10.06
CA ARG A 337 9.18 -17.04 9.79
C ARG A 337 8.21 -16.13 10.54
N ILE A 338 8.75 -15.05 11.16
CA ILE A 338 7.97 -14.00 11.79
C ILE A 338 8.29 -12.68 11.10
N SER A 339 7.25 -11.99 10.66
CA SER A 339 7.34 -10.65 10.06
C SER A 339 6.57 -9.67 10.93
N ILE A 340 7.24 -8.69 11.54
CA ILE A 340 6.62 -7.69 12.43
C ILE A 340 6.52 -6.36 11.67
N TYR A 341 5.30 -5.89 11.48
CA TYR A 341 4.94 -4.57 10.96
C TYR A 341 4.64 -3.61 12.12
N ASP A 342 4.28 -2.39 11.82
CA ASP A 342 4.05 -1.40 12.88
C ASP A 342 2.88 -1.78 13.80
N LYS A 343 1.74 -2.20 13.25
CA LYS A 343 0.50 -2.49 14.01
C LYS A 343 0.08 -3.95 14.03
N PHE A 344 0.71 -4.80 13.21
CA PHE A 344 0.38 -6.21 13.11
C PHE A 344 1.63 -7.04 12.86
N SER A 345 1.50 -8.35 12.95
CA SER A 345 2.58 -9.30 12.66
C SER A 345 2.03 -10.53 11.97
N PHE A 346 2.91 -11.22 11.24
CA PHE A 346 2.65 -12.57 10.75
C PHE A 346 3.61 -13.53 11.41
N VAL A 347 3.11 -14.73 11.69
CA VAL A 347 3.90 -15.85 12.19
C VAL A 347 3.55 -17.11 11.43
N GLU A 348 4.54 -17.90 11.07
CA GLU A 348 4.34 -19.24 10.53
C GLU A 348 4.41 -20.27 11.67
N VAL A 349 3.39 -21.12 11.75
CA VAL A 349 3.32 -22.25 12.72
C VAL A 349 3.08 -23.54 11.98
N PRO A 350 3.46 -24.71 12.55
CA PRO A 350 3.17 -25.99 11.92
C PRO A 350 1.68 -26.17 11.68
N ALA A 351 1.34 -26.77 10.55
CA ALA A 351 -0.04 -26.93 10.10
C ALA A 351 -0.90 -27.73 11.09
N ASP A 352 -0.33 -28.79 11.67
CA ASP A 352 -0.92 -29.64 12.70
C ASP A 352 -1.23 -28.90 14.01
N SER A 353 -0.51 -27.81 14.28
CA SER A 353 -0.63 -27.03 15.51
C SER A 353 -1.40 -25.72 15.30
N ALA A 354 -1.73 -25.35 14.06
CA ALA A 354 -2.27 -24.03 13.72
C ALA A 354 -3.62 -23.75 14.39
N GLU A 355 -4.54 -24.70 14.41
CA GLU A 355 -5.84 -24.57 15.09
C GLU A 355 -5.67 -24.39 16.60
N LYS A 356 -4.82 -25.20 17.21
CA LYS A 356 -4.51 -25.12 18.64
C LYS A 356 -3.93 -23.74 18.97
N VAL A 357 -2.96 -23.28 18.18
CA VAL A 357 -2.34 -21.95 18.36
C VAL A 357 -3.38 -20.85 18.24
N MET A 358 -4.23 -20.88 17.23
CA MET A 358 -5.30 -19.86 17.09
C MET A 358 -6.28 -19.90 18.24
N ALA A 359 -6.77 -21.06 18.63
CA ALA A 359 -7.74 -21.20 19.71
C ALA A 359 -7.22 -20.68 21.04
N VAL A 360 -5.98 -20.99 21.38
CA VAL A 360 -5.34 -20.62 22.65
C VAL A 360 -4.92 -19.13 22.63
N MET A 361 -4.36 -18.66 21.53
CA MET A 361 -3.89 -17.29 21.42
C MET A 361 -5.00 -16.27 21.16
N HIS A 362 -6.14 -16.69 20.62
CA HIS A 362 -7.27 -15.80 20.38
C HIS A 362 -7.80 -15.26 21.71
N LYS A 363 -7.81 -13.91 21.85
CA LYS A 363 -8.16 -13.20 23.09
C LYS A 363 -7.15 -13.33 24.24
N ASN A 364 -6.00 -14.00 24.05
CA ASN A 364 -4.91 -13.98 25.00
C ASN A 364 -4.13 -12.65 24.92
N THR A 365 -3.06 -12.49 25.66
CA THR A 365 -2.29 -11.24 25.69
C THR A 365 -0.81 -11.50 25.39
N ILE A 366 -0.20 -10.62 24.59
CA ILE A 366 1.26 -10.53 24.44
C ILE A 366 1.69 -9.16 24.97
N ARG A 367 2.56 -9.13 25.97
CA ARG A 367 2.99 -7.90 26.67
C ARG A 367 1.83 -7.04 27.17
N GLY A 368 0.73 -7.64 27.60
CA GLY A 368 -0.46 -6.95 28.11
C GLY A 368 -1.42 -6.43 27.02
N PHE A 369 -1.10 -6.61 25.76
CA PHE A 369 -2.00 -6.28 24.63
C PHE A 369 -2.80 -7.49 24.21
N ARG A 370 -4.11 -7.31 24.09
CA ARG A 370 -5.01 -8.39 23.66
C ARG A 370 -4.76 -8.78 22.21
N VAL A 371 -4.56 -10.07 21.97
CA VAL A 371 -4.22 -10.62 20.67
C VAL A 371 -5.46 -11.19 20.01
N ASN A 372 -5.61 -10.87 18.73
CA ASN A 372 -6.51 -11.58 17.80
C ASN A 372 -5.63 -12.28 16.77
N MET A 373 -5.86 -13.59 16.59
CA MET A 373 -5.08 -14.39 15.66
C MET A 373 -6.03 -15.02 14.62
N GLU A 374 -5.70 -14.85 13.35
CA GLU A 374 -6.52 -15.30 12.22
C GLU A 374 -5.62 -15.90 11.13
N PRO A 375 -6.12 -16.84 10.28
CA PRO A 375 -5.35 -17.32 9.15
C PRO A 375 -5.05 -16.17 8.17
N ALA A 376 -3.80 -16.02 7.78
CA ALA A 376 -3.44 -15.09 6.72
C ALA A 376 -3.91 -15.65 5.35
N LYS A 377 -4.38 -14.78 4.45
CA LYS A 377 -4.66 -15.18 3.07
C LYS A 377 -3.38 -15.13 2.25
N ALA A 378 -3.18 -16.13 1.40
CA ALA A 378 -2.04 -16.12 0.48
C ALA A 378 -2.14 -14.93 -0.48
N ARG A 379 -1.00 -14.34 -0.82
CA ARG A 379 -0.88 -13.40 -1.94
C ARG A 379 -1.32 -14.16 -3.21
N ARG A 380 -2.35 -13.69 -3.86
CA ARG A 380 -2.79 -14.20 -5.18
C ARG A 380 -1.90 -13.64 -6.27
#